data_d820f9cb35f23195dc465d9744b6d564
#
_entry.id   d820f9cb35f23195dc465d9744b6d564
#
_cell.length_a   1.000
_cell.length_b   1.000
_cell.length_c   1.000
_cell.angle_alpha   90.00
_cell.angle_beta   90.00
_cell.angle_gamma   90.00
#
_symmetry.space_group_name_H-M   'P 1'
#
loop_
_entity.id
_entity.type
_entity.pdbx_description
1 polymer ?
#
loop_
_entity_poly.entity_id
_entity_poly.type
_entity_poly.pdbx_seq_one_letter_code
_entity_poly.pdbx_strand_id
1 'polypeptide(L)'
;AVYPKECNDRYLLSRTNTWTPRVMSKDPLVADAFTDLFIMDYLPEGKLNRQVRLTLLRLLQGMLKKNVDYSRFSLPQKFALFVTHVLGLPFSVERKTDWYERLSKRTKDGKETHMSNGAFGLLSMTWDPKLFEDLVEAPFEHLTVLIPKDYHTVLVKLFGPDYMTPPPESERVAKHLDL
;
A
#
# COMPACT_ATOMS: atom_id res chain seq x y z
N ALA A 1 -4.36 -8.04 11.70
CA ALA A 1 -4.04 -7.16 12.82
C ALA A 1 -5.27 -6.37 13.19
N VAL A 2 -5.63 -6.37 14.47
CA VAL A 2 -6.62 -5.42 14.98
C VAL A 2 -5.86 -4.10 15.07
N TYR A 3 -6.12 -3.21 14.13
CA TYR A 3 -5.57 -1.86 14.24
C TYR A 3 -6.28 -1.16 15.38
N PRO A 4 -5.57 -0.50 16.30
CA PRO A 4 -6.22 0.34 17.29
C PRO A 4 -7.03 1.42 16.54
N LYS A 5 -8.28 1.61 16.92
CA LYS A 5 -9.14 2.64 16.31
C LYS A 5 -8.60 4.05 16.58
N GLU A 6 -7.89 4.22 17.66
CA GLU A 6 -7.23 5.46 18.06
C GLU A 6 -5.78 5.17 18.41
N CYS A 7 -4.87 6.00 17.91
CA CYS A 7 -3.45 5.89 18.25
C CYS A 7 -3.17 6.61 19.58
N ASN A 8 -3.80 7.80 19.76
CA ASN A 8 -3.75 8.63 20.96
C ASN A 8 -4.71 9.83 20.81
N ASP A 9 -4.62 10.82 21.71
CA ASP A 9 -5.48 12.02 21.67
C ASP A 9 -5.26 12.89 20.43
N ARG A 10 -4.13 12.77 19.73
CA ARG A 10 -3.75 13.60 18.58
C ARG A 10 -3.92 12.90 17.24
N TYR A 11 -3.85 11.57 17.19
CA TYR A 11 -3.82 10.82 15.95
C TYR A 11 -4.87 9.72 15.91
N LEU A 12 -5.42 9.52 14.72
CA LEU A 12 -6.40 8.49 14.39
C LEU A 12 -5.81 7.55 13.35
N LEU A 13 -5.94 6.25 13.56
CA LEU A 13 -5.69 5.26 12.52
C LEU A 13 -6.99 5.04 11.73
N SER A 14 -7.01 5.51 10.49
CA SER A 14 -8.15 5.37 9.59
C SER A 14 -7.94 4.23 8.61
N ARG A 15 -9.03 3.49 8.35
CA ARG A 15 -9.14 2.52 7.25
C ARG A 15 -10.20 2.93 6.23
N THR A 16 -10.75 4.11 6.38
CA THR A 16 -11.92 4.55 5.62
C THR A 16 -11.59 4.59 4.13
N ASN A 17 -12.29 3.77 3.36
CA ASN A 17 -12.26 3.71 1.89
C ASN A 17 -10.96 3.21 1.22
N THR A 18 -9.95 2.78 1.98
CA THR A 18 -8.73 2.22 1.43
C THR A 18 -8.34 0.92 2.12
N TRP A 19 -7.67 0.02 1.41
CA TRP A 19 -6.99 -1.15 2.03
C TRP A 19 -5.67 -0.77 2.71
N THR A 20 -5.20 0.47 2.52
CA THR A 20 -4.00 1.01 3.16
C THR A 20 -4.41 1.77 4.42
N PRO A 21 -4.00 1.32 5.61
CA PRO A 21 -4.22 2.09 6.83
C PRO A 21 -3.47 3.41 6.77
N ARG A 22 -4.07 4.46 7.34
CA ARG A 22 -3.51 5.81 7.39
C ARG A 22 -3.49 6.32 8.81
N VAL A 23 -2.39 6.93 9.21
CA VAL A 23 -2.32 7.75 10.40
C VAL A 23 -2.70 9.18 10.00
N MET A 24 -3.76 9.70 10.60
CA MET A 24 -4.30 11.02 10.33
C MET A 24 -4.27 11.89 11.59
N SER A 25 -4.09 13.18 11.43
CA SER A 25 -4.25 14.13 12.53
C SER A 25 -5.72 14.30 12.90
N LYS A 26 -6.01 14.46 14.20
CA LYS A 26 -7.33 14.89 14.70
C LYS A 26 -7.48 16.41 14.71
N ASP A 27 -6.39 17.14 14.48
CA ASP A 27 -6.41 18.61 14.38
C ASP A 27 -7.06 19.02 13.05
N PRO A 28 -8.17 19.79 13.07
CA PRO A 28 -8.84 20.23 11.86
C PRO A 28 -7.97 21.08 10.92
N LEU A 29 -6.95 21.76 11.45
CA LEU A 29 -6.05 22.61 10.65
C LEU A 29 -5.09 21.79 9.77
N VAL A 30 -4.87 20.53 10.12
CA VAL A 30 -3.99 19.61 9.41
C VAL A 30 -4.68 18.26 9.13
N ALA A 31 -6.01 18.27 9.06
CA ALA A 31 -6.82 17.07 8.87
C ALA A 31 -6.49 16.33 7.55
N ASP A 32 -6.01 17.06 6.54
CA ASP A 32 -5.63 16.50 5.24
C ASP A 32 -4.21 15.89 5.24
N ALA A 33 -3.43 16.13 6.30
CA ALA A 33 -2.12 15.48 6.44
C ALA A 33 -2.29 14.05 6.94
N PHE A 34 -1.76 13.09 6.19
CA PHE A 34 -1.78 11.70 6.56
C PHE A 34 -0.49 10.97 6.16
N THR A 35 -0.23 9.86 6.84
CA THR A 35 0.85 8.94 6.48
C THR A 35 0.27 7.56 6.18
N ASP A 36 0.52 7.05 4.99
CA ASP A 36 0.14 5.69 4.61
C ASP A 36 1.07 4.67 5.28
N LEU A 37 0.49 3.61 5.84
CA LEU A 37 1.23 2.50 6.43
C LEU A 37 1.27 1.33 5.44
N PHE A 38 2.43 1.04 4.89
CA PHE A 38 2.64 -0.12 4.04
C PHE A 38 3.00 -1.35 4.86
N ILE A 39 2.26 -2.44 4.63
CA ILE A 39 2.43 -3.70 5.33
C ILE A 39 3.27 -4.63 4.48
N MET A 40 4.35 -5.16 5.06
CA MET A 40 5.21 -6.14 4.42
C MET A 40 4.80 -7.53 4.87
N ASP A 41 4.20 -8.31 3.97
CA ASP A 41 3.82 -9.71 4.20
C ASP A 41 4.66 -10.64 3.33
N TYR A 42 4.88 -11.87 3.81
CA TYR A 42 5.62 -12.89 3.06
C TYR A 42 4.83 -13.44 1.89
N LEU A 43 5.51 -13.61 0.76
CA LEU A 43 4.98 -14.31 -0.40
C LEU A 43 5.19 -15.83 -0.28
N PRO A 44 4.22 -16.64 -0.74
CA PRO A 44 4.42 -18.08 -0.79
C PRO A 44 5.54 -18.46 -1.76
N GLU A 45 6.26 -19.52 -1.44
CA GLU A 45 7.22 -20.12 -2.35
C GLU A 45 6.52 -20.78 -3.54
N GLY A 46 7.24 -20.86 -4.67
CA GLY A 46 6.74 -21.44 -5.92
C GLY A 46 5.94 -20.47 -6.78
N LYS A 47 6.27 -20.45 -8.06
CA LYS A 47 5.69 -19.50 -9.04
C LYS A 47 4.16 -19.57 -9.09
N LEU A 48 3.57 -20.76 -9.10
CA LEU A 48 2.13 -20.93 -9.20
C LEU A 48 1.41 -20.40 -7.96
N ASN A 49 1.87 -20.78 -6.77
CA ASN A 49 1.27 -20.32 -5.51
C ASN A 49 1.34 -18.80 -5.37
N ARG A 50 2.48 -18.21 -5.74
CA ARG A 50 2.68 -16.77 -5.78
C ARG A 50 1.68 -16.10 -6.73
N GLN A 51 1.57 -16.62 -7.96
CA GLN A 51 0.69 -16.06 -8.97
C GLN A 51 -0.78 -16.12 -8.55
N VAL A 52 -1.22 -17.25 -8.00
CA VAL A 52 -2.56 -17.40 -7.45
C VAL A 52 -2.81 -16.39 -6.32
N ARG A 53 -1.87 -16.25 -5.39
CA ARG A 53 -1.97 -15.28 -4.29
C ARG A 53 -2.13 -13.85 -4.80
N LEU A 54 -1.24 -13.41 -5.69
CA LEU A 54 -1.26 -12.05 -6.25
C LEU A 54 -2.53 -11.79 -7.05
N THR A 55 -3.02 -12.78 -7.80
CA THR A 55 -4.27 -12.66 -8.57
C THR A 55 -5.47 -12.49 -7.63
N LEU A 56 -5.57 -13.29 -6.58
CA LEU A 56 -6.66 -13.18 -5.60
C LEU A 56 -6.62 -11.85 -4.85
N LEU A 57 -5.44 -11.35 -4.47
CA LEU A 57 -5.31 -10.02 -3.86
C LEU A 57 -5.77 -8.92 -4.82
N ARG A 58 -5.40 -8.99 -6.11
CA ARG A 58 -5.85 -8.05 -7.13
C ARG A 58 -7.36 -8.08 -7.36
N LEU A 59 -7.96 -9.27 -7.36
CA LEU A 59 -9.42 -9.40 -7.43
C LEU A 59 -10.10 -8.71 -6.26
N LEU A 60 -9.63 -8.96 -5.03
CA LEU A 60 -10.16 -8.33 -3.83
C LEU A 60 -9.96 -6.81 -3.83
N GLN A 61 -8.82 -6.30 -4.32
CA GLN A 61 -8.62 -4.87 -4.53
C GLN A 61 -9.63 -4.29 -5.52
N GLY A 62 -9.89 -4.98 -6.63
CA GLY A 62 -10.91 -4.57 -7.59
C GLY A 62 -12.32 -4.53 -6.98
N MET A 63 -12.67 -5.50 -6.15
CA MET A 63 -13.96 -5.54 -5.43
C MET A 63 -14.10 -4.39 -4.40
N LEU A 64 -12.98 -3.90 -3.85
CA LEU A 64 -12.95 -2.83 -2.85
C LEU A 64 -12.99 -1.42 -3.45
N LYS A 65 -12.61 -1.27 -4.72
CA LYS A 65 -12.62 0.05 -5.39
C LYS A 65 -14.03 0.59 -5.50
N LYS A 66 -14.26 1.81 -4.98
CA LYS A 66 -15.57 2.48 -5.04
C LYS A 66 -15.64 3.52 -6.15
N ASN A 67 -14.66 4.43 -6.21
CA ASN A 67 -14.64 5.52 -7.18
C ASN A 67 -13.47 5.29 -8.14
N VAL A 68 -13.77 4.74 -9.32
CA VAL A 68 -12.78 4.43 -10.33
C VAL A 68 -12.83 5.46 -11.43
N ASP A 69 -11.75 6.21 -11.61
CA ASP A 69 -11.57 6.99 -12.82
C ASP A 69 -11.19 6.04 -13.97
N TYR A 70 -12.18 5.66 -14.75
CA TYR A 70 -12.00 4.73 -15.87
C TYR A 70 -11.16 5.31 -17.01
N SER A 71 -10.94 6.65 -17.07
CA SER A 71 -10.15 7.28 -18.14
C SER A 71 -8.70 6.77 -18.18
N ARG A 72 -8.17 6.40 -17.02
CA ARG A 72 -6.78 5.96 -16.83
C ARG A 72 -6.51 4.50 -17.17
N PHE A 73 -7.52 3.75 -17.60
CA PHE A 73 -7.42 2.30 -17.81
C PHE A 73 -7.68 1.93 -19.26
N SER A 74 -6.95 0.91 -19.76
CA SER A 74 -7.22 0.28 -21.06
C SER A 74 -8.54 -0.48 -21.06
N LEU A 75 -9.09 -0.77 -22.23
CA LEU A 75 -10.37 -1.49 -22.36
C LEU A 75 -10.40 -2.83 -21.59
N PRO A 76 -9.37 -3.72 -21.67
CA PRO A 76 -9.35 -4.95 -20.89
C PRO A 76 -9.34 -4.70 -19.38
N GLN A 77 -8.62 -3.66 -18.93
CA GLN A 77 -8.57 -3.30 -17.51
C GLN A 77 -9.91 -2.75 -17.01
N LYS A 78 -10.61 -1.94 -17.83
CA LYS A 78 -11.97 -1.45 -17.52
C LYS A 78 -12.94 -2.61 -17.35
N PHE A 79 -12.88 -3.58 -18.26
CA PHE A 79 -13.72 -4.77 -18.18
C PHE A 79 -13.42 -5.59 -16.92
N ALA A 80 -12.14 -5.83 -16.61
CA ALA A 80 -11.73 -6.54 -15.40
C ALA A 80 -12.20 -5.81 -14.12
N LEU A 81 -12.07 -4.48 -14.06
CA LEU A 81 -12.56 -3.67 -12.95
C LEU A 81 -14.07 -3.72 -12.80
N PHE A 82 -14.81 -3.66 -13.90
CA PHE A 82 -16.27 -3.82 -13.91
C PHE A 82 -16.68 -5.18 -13.36
N VAL A 83 -16.09 -6.26 -13.86
CA VAL A 83 -16.38 -7.64 -13.40
C VAL A 83 -16.09 -7.79 -11.91
N THR A 84 -14.92 -7.32 -11.44
CA THR A 84 -14.57 -7.41 -10.01
C THR A 84 -15.50 -6.57 -9.14
N HIS A 85 -15.93 -5.41 -9.62
CA HIS A 85 -16.90 -4.56 -8.92
C HIS A 85 -18.23 -5.29 -8.76
N VAL A 86 -18.78 -5.85 -9.84
CA VAL A 86 -20.05 -6.60 -9.81
C VAL A 86 -19.96 -7.81 -8.88
N LEU A 87 -18.88 -8.59 -8.96
CA LEU A 87 -18.64 -9.72 -8.05
C LEU A 87 -18.53 -9.29 -6.58
N GLY A 88 -18.11 -8.07 -6.33
CA GLY A 88 -17.97 -7.51 -4.99
C GLY A 88 -19.27 -6.96 -4.39
N LEU A 89 -20.33 -6.71 -5.17
CA LEU A 89 -21.58 -6.09 -4.70
C LEU A 89 -22.29 -6.85 -3.57
N PRO A 90 -22.37 -8.20 -3.60
CA PRO A 90 -23.06 -8.95 -2.54
C PRO A 90 -22.35 -8.92 -1.19
N PHE A 91 -21.11 -8.44 -1.11
CA PHE A 91 -20.28 -8.53 0.09
C PHE A 91 -20.02 -7.14 0.68
N SER A 92 -20.11 -7.04 2.01
CA SER A 92 -19.78 -5.81 2.73
C SER A 92 -18.28 -5.47 2.57
N VAL A 93 -17.94 -4.19 2.78
CA VAL A 93 -16.54 -3.72 2.73
C VAL A 93 -15.70 -4.45 3.78
N GLU A 94 -16.26 -4.60 5.00
CA GLU A 94 -15.58 -5.27 6.11
C GLU A 94 -15.23 -6.71 5.75
N ARG A 95 -16.19 -7.47 5.18
CA ARG A 95 -15.94 -8.87 4.78
C ARG A 95 -14.86 -8.98 3.71
N LYS A 96 -14.88 -8.10 2.70
CA LYS A 96 -13.83 -8.06 1.65
C LYS A 96 -12.47 -7.71 2.23
N THR A 97 -12.42 -6.77 3.17
CA THR A 97 -11.19 -6.38 3.87
C THR A 97 -10.66 -7.52 4.72
N ASP A 98 -11.52 -8.24 5.45
CA ASP A 98 -11.13 -9.41 6.23
C ASP A 98 -10.54 -10.53 5.34
N TRP A 99 -11.15 -10.79 4.18
CA TRP A 99 -10.61 -11.75 3.23
C TRP A 99 -9.24 -11.33 2.71
N TYR A 100 -9.10 -10.04 2.40
CA TYR A 100 -7.82 -9.48 1.95
C TYR A 100 -6.73 -9.69 2.99
N GLU A 101 -6.99 -9.31 4.24
CA GLU A 101 -6.03 -9.45 5.32
C GLU A 101 -5.68 -10.91 5.63
N ARG A 102 -6.67 -11.79 5.70
CA ARG A 102 -6.42 -13.22 5.93
C ARG A 102 -5.58 -13.82 4.80
N LEU A 103 -5.85 -13.42 3.56
CA LEU A 103 -5.11 -13.89 2.41
C LEU A 103 -3.67 -13.36 2.43
N SER A 104 -3.45 -12.08 2.74
CA SER A 104 -2.13 -11.45 2.83
C SER A 104 -1.25 -12.14 3.88
N LYS A 105 -1.80 -12.36 5.08
CA LYS A 105 -1.10 -12.91 6.25
C LYS A 105 -0.96 -14.44 6.26
N ARG A 106 -1.43 -15.13 5.21
CA ARG A 106 -1.47 -16.60 5.20
C ARG A 106 -0.08 -17.24 5.23
N THR A 107 0.93 -16.59 4.63
CA THR A 107 2.32 -17.03 4.66
C THR A 107 3.02 -16.32 5.81
N LYS A 108 3.59 -17.08 6.76
CA LYS A 108 4.19 -16.54 7.98
C LYS A 108 5.69 -16.33 7.90
N ASP A 109 6.34 -17.01 6.95
CA ASP A 109 7.76 -16.98 6.68
C ASP A 109 8.03 -17.17 5.19
N GLY A 110 9.19 -16.80 4.72
CA GLY A 110 9.56 -16.96 3.31
C GLY A 110 10.78 -16.13 2.94
N LYS A 111 11.27 -16.34 1.74
CA LYS A 111 12.47 -15.66 1.24
C LYS A 111 12.21 -14.26 0.73
N GLU A 112 10.97 -13.95 0.41
CA GLU A 112 10.58 -12.65 -0.15
C GLU A 112 9.32 -12.12 0.51
N THR A 113 9.31 -10.82 0.73
CA THR A 113 8.15 -10.06 1.17
C THR A 113 7.65 -9.14 0.05
N HIS A 114 6.44 -8.64 0.19
CA HIS A 114 5.86 -7.64 -0.70
C HIS A 114 4.99 -6.64 0.09
N MET A 115 4.74 -5.47 -0.48
CA MET A 115 3.78 -4.52 0.08
C MET A 115 2.37 -5.03 -0.17
N SER A 116 1.85 -5.85 0.74
CA SER A 116 0.58 -6.54 0.56
C SER A 116 -0.62 -5.61 0.44
N ASN A 117 -0.54 -4.42 0.99
CA ASN A 117 -1.54 -3.35 0.90
C ASN A 117 -1.12 -2.20 -0.03
N GLY A 118 -0.09 -2.40 -0.83
CA GLY A 118 0.35 -1.44 -1.82
C GLY A 118 -0.62 -1.30 -2.99
N ALA A 119 -0.41 -0.27 -3.81
CA ALA A 119 -1.14 -0.09 -5.06
C ALA A 119 -1.00 -1.30 -5.98
N PHE A 120 -1.96 -1.49 -6.88
CA PHE A 120 -2.04 -2.65 -7.77
C PHE A 120 -0.72 -3.02 -8.48
N GLY A 121 0.05 -2.01 -8.91
CA GLY A 121 1.37 -2.20 -9.53
C GLY A 121 2.46 -2.64 -8.55
N LEU A 122 2.37 -2.23 -7.28
CA LEU A 122 3.37 -2.53 -6.26
C LEU A 122 3.21 -3.92 -5.64
N LEU A 123 2.03 -4.54 -5.77
CA LEU A 123 1.77 -5.87 -5.20
C LEU A 123 2.75 -6.95 -5.66
N SER A 124 3.25 -6.86 -6.88
CA SER A 124 4.21 -7.84 -7.45
C SER A 124 5.66 -7.48 -7.19
N MET A 125 5.93 -6.31 -6.61
CA MET A 125 7.29 -5.92 -6.24
C MET A 125 7.70 -6.70 -4.98
N THR A 126 8.78 -7.46 -5.09
CA THR A 126 9.27 -8.32 -4.01
C THR A 126 10.49 -7.71 -3.34
N TRP A 127 10.71 -8.04 -2.09
CA TRP A 127 11.77 -7.51 -1.24
C TRP A 127 12.43 -8.66 -0.47
N ASP A 128 13.73 -8.59 -0.29
CA ASP A 128 14.40 -9.39 0.73
C ASP A 128 13.98 -8.86 2.11
N PRO A 129 13.39 -9.67 3.00
CA PRO A 129 13.00 -9.22 4.34
C PRO A 129 14.15 -8.63 5.14
N LYS A 130 15.38 -9.07 4.90
CA LYS A 130 16.59 -8.57 5.58
C LYS A 130 16.83 -7.07 5.35
N LEU A 131 16.34 -6.51 4.25
CA LEU A 131 16.45 -5.07 4.01
C LEU A 131 15.76 -4.20 5.08
N PHE A 132 14.81 -4.78 5.81
CA PHE A 132 14.00 -4.08 6.81
C PHE A 132 14.30 -4.54 8.26
N GLU A 133 15.25 -5.46 8.47
CA GLU A 133 15.67 -5.93 9.79
C GLU A 133 16.67 -4.98 10.44
N ASP A 134 17.64 -4.50 9.65
CA ASP A 134 18.66 -3.56 10.11
C ASP A 134 18.18 -2.13 9.88
N LEU A 135 17.95 -1.40 10.98
CA LEU A 135 17.53 0.00 10.95
C LEU A 135 18.64 0.90 11.49
N VAL A 136 18.72 2.09 10.92
CA VAL A 136 19.63 3.16 11.38
C VAL A 136 18.86 4.44 11.63
N GLU A 137 19.33 5.24 12.55
CA GLU A 137 18.81 6.57 12.79
C GLU A 137 19.27 7.54 11.69
N ALA A 138 18.33 8.31 11.17
CA ALA A 138 18.59 9.35 10.18
C ALA A 138 17.87 10.64 10.57
N PRO A 139 18.48 11.80 10.33
CA PRO A 139 17.82 13.09 10.55
C PRO A 139 16.72 13.29 9.50
N PHE A 140 15.57 13.77 9.96
CA PHE A 140 14.46 14.19 9.13
C PHE A 140 13.89 15.50 9.66
N GLU A 141 14.27 16.62 9.08
CA GLU A 141 13.99 17.97 9.57
C GLU A 141 14.44 18.15 11.04
N HIS A 142 13.50 18.30 11.97
CA HIS A 142 13.76 18.45 13.42
C HIS A 142 13.61 17.11 14.19
N LEU A 143 13.40 16.01 13.48
CA LEU A 143 13.20 14.68 14.05
C LEU A 143 14.35 13.74 13.71
N THR A 144 14.44 12.66 14.47
CA THR A 144 15.24 11.49 14.11
C THR A 144 14.29 10.35 13.82
N VAL A 145 14.47 9.70 12.67
CA VAL A 145 13.62 8.59 12.22
C VAL A 145 14.46 7.34 11.98
N LEU A 146 13.85 6.18 12.17
CA LEU A 146 14.45 4.90 11.82
C LEU A 146 14.19 4.59 10.35
N ILE A 147 15.26 4.35 9.61
CA ILE A 147 15.20 3.94 8.21
C ILE A 147 15.96 2.64 8.00
N PRO A 148 15.65 1.84 6.97
CA PRO A 148 16.47 0.69 6.59
C PRO A 148 17.92 1.11 6.39
N LYS A 149 18.87 0.35 6.93
CA LYS A 149 20.31 0.62 6.75
C LYS A 149 20.68 0.69 5.27
N ASP A 150 20.14 -0.19 4.45
CA ASP A 150 20.30 -0.16 2.99
C ASP A 150 19.11 0.55 2.33
N TYR A 151 18.81 1.78 2.78
CA TYR A 151 17.74 2.61 2.22
C TYR A 151 17.97 2.92 0.73
N HIS A 152 19.21 2.97 0.28
CA HIS A 152 19.52 3.22 -1.13
C HIS A 152 18.91 2.14 -2.03
N THR A 153 19.12 0.86 -1.72
CA THR A 153 18.53 -0.26 -2.46
C THR A 153 16.99 -0.17 -2.46
N VAL A 154 16.39 0.21 -1.33
CA VAL A 154 14.93 0.40 -1.24
C VAL A 154 14.46 1.53 -2.16
N LEU A 155 15.11 2.68 -2.13
CA LEU A 155 14.74 3.85 -2.93
C LEU A 155 14.96 3.63 -4.41
N VAL A 156 16.08 3.05 -4.81
CA VAL A 156 16.35 2.68 -6.21
C VAL A 156 15.28 1.73 -6.75
N LYS A 157 14.86 0.76 -5.95
CA LYS A 157 13.84 -0.19 -6.37
C LYS A 157 12.44 0.43 -6.50
N LEU A 158 12.11 1.41 -5.65
CA LEU A 158 10.82 2.12 -5.70
C LEU A 158 10.75 3.19 -6.78
N PHE A 159 11.81 3.97 -6.93
CA PHE A 159 11.78 5.22 -7.68
C PHE A 159 12.78 5.25 -8.86
N GLY A 160 13.65 4.23 -8.97
CA GLY A 160 14.71 4.18 -9.97
C GLY A 160 16.03 4.76 -9.47
N PRO A 161 17.13 4.59 -10.26
CA PRO A 161 18.47 5.01 -9.85
C PRO A 161 18.61 6.52 -9.67
N ASP A 162 17.76 7.29 -10.34
CA ASP A 162 17.79 8.76 -10.32
C ASP A 162 16.86 9.38 -9.26
N TYR A 163 16.50 8.61 -8.22
CA TYR A 163 15.51 9.02 -7.20
C TYR A 163 15.89 10.33 -6.46
N MET A 164 17.19 10.72 -6.46
CA MET A 164 17.66 11.97 -5.88
C MET A 164 17.53 13.17 -6.83
N THR A 165 17.23 12.93 -8.11
CA THR A 165 17.06 13.99 -9.10
C THR A 165 15.64 14.53 -9.03
N PRO A 166 15.42 15.81 -8.68
CA PRO A 166 14.09 16.38 -8.67
C PRO A 166 13.45 16.29 -10.07
N PRO A 167 12.16 15.97 -10.17
CA PRO A 167 11.46 15.95 -11.44
C PRO A 167 11.47 17.35 -12.09
N PRO A 168 11.27 17.46 -13.42
CA PRO A 168 11.11 18.74 -14.10
C PRO A 168 10.05 19.61 -13.42
N GLU A 169 10.21 20.93 -13.46
CA GLU A 169 9.27 21.86 -12.78
C GLU A 169 7.81 21.66 -13.19
N SER A 170 7.58 21.32 -14.46
CA SER A 170 6.25 21.03 -14.99
C SER A 170 5.58 19.79 -14.34
N GLU A 171 6.35 18.92 -13.70
CA GLU A 171 5.86 17.71 -13.03
C GLU A 171 5.80 17.84 -11.49
N ARG A 172 6.30 18.96 -10.94
CA ARG A 172 6.32 19.23 -9.49
C ARG A 172 4.96 19.69 -8.96
N VAL A 173 3.87 19.17 -9.50
CA VAL A 173 2.53 19.48 -9.02
C VAL A 173 2.15 18.47 -7.93
N ALA A 174 1.70 18.99 -6.79
CA ALA A 174 1.22 18.16 -5.69
C ALA A 174 -0.07 17.43 -6.11
N LYS A 175 0.06 16.21 -6.61
CA LYS A 175 -1.05 15.38 -7.13
C LYS A 175 -2.07 14.92 -6.06
N HIS A 176 -1.82 15.23 -4.79
CA HIS A 176 -2.67 14.82 -3.66
C HIS A 176 -3.45 15.96 -3.03
N LEU A 177 -3.31 17.18 -3.57
CA LEU A 177 -4.02 18.37 -3.10
C LEU A 177 -5.19 18.78 -4.00
N ASP A 178 -5.62 17.93 -4.92
CA ASP A 178 -6.91 18.11 -5.59
C ASP A 178 -8.02 17.76 -4.60
N LEU A 179 -8.34 18.76 -3.79
CA LEU A 179 -9.50 18.81 -2.88
C LEU A 179 -10.75 19.15 -3.66
#